data_955cf6ec7ffa74584525180c1c970b3b
#
_entry.id   955cf6ec7ffa74584525180c1c970b3b
#
_cell.length_a   1.000
_cell.length_b   1.000
_cell.length_c   1.000
_cell.angle_alpha   90.00
_cell.angle_beta   90.00
_cell.angle_gamma   90.00
#
_symmetry.space_group_name_H-M   'P 1'
#
loop_
_entity.id
_entity.type
_entity.pdbx_description
1 polymer ?
#
loop_
_entity_poly.entity_id
_entity_poly.type
_entity_poly.pdbx_seq_one_letter_code
_entity_poly.pdbx_strand_id
1 'polypeptide(L)'
;MINIGINGFGRIGKLLARLVVENPQMRLANINHPSMTKADFHNILKYDSVHGQFNIPSSAKIHNQYEPSDIEWDNEIDIVIDTTGKFKTHDELIKHKDNTYLDDSAIIILSAPPQDETPMFVYGVNHVDYNYQDVISAASCTTTCLAPIVDVLNKNYTINNGLATTIHSATASQYTVDKYTPGKRTGRTLLNNIIPSSTGAAKAIGKVIPALNGKLNAVSVRVPVSNISLVDLCVNLDKQPGVEEINELFRKLSEKEYYNIVDVSDDLLVSSDFLGNSSNAILDAPSTMKQDNLYKLLIWYDNELGYAHNIIRLVKYLKL
;
A
#
# COMPACT_ATOMS: atom_id res chain seq x y z
N MET A 1 18.92 -1.68 -15.71
CA MET A 1 18.65 -0.92 -14.44
C MET A 1 17.36 -0.17 -14.66
N ILE A 2 16.39 -0.27 -13.74
CA ILE A 2 15.10 0.40 -13.88
C ILE A 2 15.20 1.81 -13.34
N ASN A 3 14.93 2.82 -14.18
CA ASN A 3 14.98 4.23 -13.80
C ASN A 3 13.63 4.71 -13.29
N ILE A 4 13.59 5.24 -12.08
CA ILE A 4 12.37 5.60 -11.36
C ILE A 4 12.27 7.12 -11.18
N GLY A 5 11.13 7.68 -11.57
CA GLY A 5 10.67 9.01 -11.20
C GLY A 5 9.64 8.92 -10.06
N ILE A 6 9.71 9.80 -9.08
CA ILE A 6 8.72 9.86 -7.99
C ILE A 6 8.08 11.25 -7.95
N ASN A 7 6.77 11.31 -8.13
CA ASN A 7 5.98 12.52 -7.91
C ASN A 7 5.39 12.52 -6.50
N GLY A 8 5.76 13.49 -5.68
CA GLY A 8 5.43 13.57 -4.26
C GLY A 8 6.51 12.97 -3.36
N PHE A 9 6.85 13.69 -2.28
CA PHE A 9 7.91 13.26 -1.35
C PHE A 9 7.42 13.26 0.11
N GLY A 10 6.18 12.76 0.29
CA GLY A 10 5.58 12.48 1.58
C GLY A 10 6.10 11.16 2.18
N ARG A 11 5.34 10.57 3.12
CA ARG A 11 5.71 9.30 3.79
C ARG A 11 6.07 8.19 2.79
N ILE A 12 5.17 7.89 1.85
CA ILE A 12 5.36 6.80 0.88
C ILE A 12 6.44 7.13 -0.14
N GLY A 13 6.44 8.34 -0.72
CA GLY A 13 7.47 8.75 -1.69
C GLY A 13 8.88 8.69 -1.12
N LYS A 14 9.07 9.10 0.14
CA LYS A 14 10.35 8.98 0.83
C LYS A 14 10.79 7.52 1.03
N LEU A 15 9.90 6.65 1.47
CA LEU A 15 10.22 5.22 1.66
C LEU A 15 10.53 4.53 0.33
N LEU A 16 9.75 4.82 -0.71
CA LEU A 16 10.06 4.34 -2.07
C LEU A 16 11.44 4.81 -2.54
N ALA A 17 11.78 6.09 -2.32
CA ALA A 17 13.10 6.60 -2.66
C ALA A 17 14.22 5.85 -1.94
N ARG A 18 14.07 5.55 -0.64
CA ARG A 18 15.03 4.74 0.13
C ARG A 18 15.17 3.34 -0.47
N LEU A 19 14.05 2.65 -0.71
CA LEU A 19 14.05 1.30 -1.29
C LEU A 19 14.64 1.24 -2.70
N VAL A 20 14.40 2.26 -3.52
CA VAL A 20 14.99 2.37 -4.87
C VAL A 20 16.50 2.58 -4.78
N VAL A 21 16.97 3.45 -3.88
CA VAL A 21 18.41 3.73 -3.70
C VAL A 21 19.17 2.50 -3.16
N GLU A 22 18.53 1.70 -2.30
CA GLU A 22 19.12 0.45 -1.78
C GLU A 22 19.14 -0.68 -2.81
N ASN A 23 18.35 -0.60 -3.87
CA ASN A 23 18.21 -1.68 -4.83
C ASN A 23 19.19 -1.54 -6.01
N PRO A 24 20.15 -2.47 -6.19
CA PRO A 24 21.16 -2.37 -7.24
C PRO A 24 20.58 -2.49 -8.67
N GLN A 25 19.35 -2.95 -8.83
CA GLN A 25 18.67 -3.07 -10.13
C GLN A 25 17.87 -1.81 -10.49
N MET A 26 17.81 -0.82 -9.58
CA MET A 26 17.02 0.40 -9.73
C MET A 26 17.87 1.64 -9.58
N ARG A 27 17.45 2.74 -10.21
CA ARG A 27 18.02 4.07 -10.06
C ARG A 27 16.93 5.08 -9.79
N LEU A 28 17.09 5.84 -8.71
CA LEU A 28 16.26 7.00 -8.45
C LEU A 28 16.76 8.15 -9.32
N ALA A 29 16.11 8.38 -10.46
CA ALA A 29 16.51 9.38 -11.43
C ALA A 29 15.96 10.77 -11.07
N ASN A 30 14.64 10.87 -10.88
CA ASN A 30 13.97 12.14 -10.66
C ASN A 30 13.02 12.08 -9.45
N ILE A 31 12.90 13.21 -8.76
CA ILE A 31 11.88 13.46 -7.73
C ILE A 31 11.21 14.79 -8.03
N ASN A 32 9.90 14.84 -7.91
CA ASN A 32 9.14 16.08 -7.96
C ASN A 32 8.45 16.37 -6.63
N HIS A 33 8.58 17.60 -6.14
CA HIS A 33 7.80 18.14 -5.03
C HIS A 33 7.76 19.68 -5.16
N PRO A 34 6.56 20.30 -5.15
CA PRO A 34 6.39 21.72 -5.52
C PRO A 34 7.27 22.74 -4.79
N SER A 35 7.73 22.44 -3.59
CA SER A 35 8.47 23.41 -2.76
C SER A 35 9.76 22.86 -2.15
N MET A 36 10.29 21.75 -2.66
CA MET A 36 11.45 21.06 -2.05
C MET A 36 12.76 21.54 -2.70
N THR A 37 13.70 22.00 -1.88
CA THR A 37 15.07 22.26 -2.31
C THR A 37 15.90 20.97 -2.30
N LYS A 38 17.09 21.00 -2.95
CA LYS A 38 18.04 19.89 -2.88
C LYS A 38 18.50 19.59 -1.45
N ALA A 39 18.65 20.62 -0.62
CA ALA A 39 19.01 20.46 0.80
C ALA A 39 17.88 19.80 1.58
N ASP A 40 16.62 20.20 1.33
CA ASP A 40 15.45 19.59 1.96
C ASP A 40 15.34 18.11 1.57
N PHE A 41 15.55 17.78 0.30
CA PHE A 41 15.54 16.41 -0.19
C PHE A 41 16.51 15.53 0.60
N HIS A 42 17.78 15.94 0.72
CA HIS A 42 18.77 15.16 1.45
C HIS A 42 18.42 15.01 2.92
N ASN A 43 17.95 16.08 3.55
CA ASN A 43 17.53 16.03 4.95
C ASN A 43 16.31 15.13 5.19
N ILE A 44 15.27 15.26 4.36
CA ILE A 44 14.04 14.44 4.46
C ILE A 44 14.34 12.98 4.14
N LEU A 45 15.19 12.69 3.14
CA LEU A 45 15.60 11.32 2.81
C LEU A 45 16.34 10.68 3.99
N LYS A 46 17.23 11.44 4.64
CA LYS A 46 18.09 10.95 5.72
C LYS A 46 17.33 10.66 7.00
N TYR A 47 16.44 11.55 7.44
CA TYR A 47 15.81 11.45 8.76
C TYR A 47 14.33 11.05 8.68
N ASP A 48 13.94 10.12 9.54
CA ASP A 48 12.56 9.71 9.72
C ASP A 48 12.27 9.34 11.16
N SER A 49 11.15 9.83 11.71
CA SER A 49 10.78 9.59 13.10
C SER A 49 10.32 8.17 13.39
N VAL A 50 9.91 7.43 12.35
CA VAL A 50 9.40 6.06 12.44
C VAL A 50 10.46 5.06 11.97
N HIS A 51 11.03 5.30 10.78
CA HIS A 51 11.97 4.38 10.10
C HIS A 51 13.45 4.76 10.31
N GLY A 52 13.74 5.69 11.22
CA GLY A 52 15.10 6.05 11.60
C GLY A 52 15.93 6.71 10.50
N GLN A 53 17.25 6.63 10.63
CA GLN A 53 18.17 7.29 9.72
C GLN A 53 18.50 6.41 8.51
N PHE A 54 18.66 7.09 7.35
CA PHE A 54 19.08 6.51 6.10
C PHE A 54 20.33 7.23 5.59
N ASN A 55 21.43 6.52 5.40
CA ASN A 55 22.74 7.12 5.15
C ASN A 55 23.28 6.91 3.75
N ILE A 56 22.49 6.34 2.82
CA ILE A 56 22.88 6.19 1.43
C ILE A 56 22.56 7.48 0.67
N PRO A 57 23.54 8.15 0.05
CA PRO A 57 23.30 9.38 -0.71
C PRO A 57 22.55 9.08 -2.01
N SER A 58 21.79 10.05 -2.50
CA SER A 58 21.15 10.00 -3.79
C SER A 58 21.48 11.23 -4.62
N SER A 59 21.67 11.04 -5.92
CA SER A 59 21.94 12.09 -6.92
C SER A 59 20.71 12.42 -7.77
N ALA A 60 19.50 12.07 -7.33
CA ALA A 60 18.27 12.32 -8.07
C ALA A 60 18.12 13.81 -8.44
N LYS A 61 17.64 14.08 -9.65
CA LYS A 61 17.26 15.42 -10.10
C LYS A 61 15.97 15.84 -9.41
N ILE A 62 15.90 17.08 -8.94
CA ILE A 62 14.74 17.60 -8.23
C ILE A 62 13.97 18.56 -9.14
N HIS A 63 12.66 18.32 -9.25
CA HIS A 63 11.71 19.18 -9.92
C HIS A 63 10.75 19.83 -8.89
N ASN A 64 10.21 21.01 -9.21
CA ASN A 64 9.35 21.79 -8.33
C ASN A 64 8.05 22.21 -9.04
N GLN A 65 7.30 21.25 -9.57
CA GLN A 65 6.10 21.47 -10.35
C GLN A 65 4.85 21.05 -9.61
N TYR A 66 3.73 21.75 -9.84
CA TYR A 66 2.43 21.43 -9.25
C TYR A 66 1.63 20.44 -10.10
N GLU A 67 1.69 20.57 -11.41
CA GLU A 67 0.93 19.74 -12.35
C GLU A 67 1.84 18.69 -13.00
N PRO A 68 1.33 17.47 -13.23
CA PRO A 68 2.09 16.39 -13.86
C PRO A 68 2.66 16.76 -15.23
N SER A 69 1.89 17.51 -16.04
CA SER A 69 2.29 17.97 -17.37
C SER A 69 3.50 18.92 -17.39
N ASP A 70 3.78 19.58 -16.25
CA ASP A 70 4.87 20.57 -16.18
C ASP A 70 6.19 19.94 -15.70
N ILE A 71 6.17 18.66 -15.31
CA ILE A 71 7.36 17.96 -14.82
C ILE A 71 8.18 17.47 -16.01
N GLU A 72 9.38 18.01 -16.18
CA GLU A 72 10.33 17.59 -17.21
C GLU A 72 11.07 16.31 -16.77
N TRP A 73 10.41 15.18 -16.87
CA TRP A 73 11.03 13.89 -16.60
C TRP A 73 12.17 13.60 -17.57
N ASP A 74 13.23 12.94 -17.12
CA ASP A 74 14.31 12.51 -18.02
C ASP A 74 13.81 11.37 -18.93
N ASN A 75 14.31 11.31 -20.18
CA ASN A 75 13.89 10.33 -21.20
C ASN A 75 14.22 8.86 -20.87
N GLU A 76 15.08 8.65 -19.89
CA GLU A 76 15.47 7.30 -19.44
C GLU A 76 14.53 6.72 -18.38
N ILE A 77 13.49 7.45 -17.96
CA ILE A 77 12.60 6.95 -16.91
C ILE A 77 11.69 5.86 -17.44
N ASP A 78 11.76 4.70 -16.80
CA ASP A 78 10.93 3.54 -17.10
C ASP A 78 9.57 3.58 -16.38
N ILE A 79 9.56 4.12 -15.16
CA ILE A 79 8.38 4.18 -14.31
C ILE A 79 8.32 5.49 -13.54
N VAL A 80 7.16 6.14 -13.57
CA VAL A 80 6.81 7.24 -12.67
C VAL A 80 5.86 6.73 -11.60
N ILE A 81 6.18 6.97 -10.31
CA ILE A 81 5.30 6.62 -9.19
C ILE A 81 4.71 7.91 -8.63
N ASP A 82 3.38 8.09 -8.79
CA ASP A 82 2.67 9.20 -8.16
C ASP A 82 2.27 8.86 -6.73
N THR A 83 2.85 9.58 -5.78
CA THR A 83 2.60 9.44 -4.34
C THR A 83 1.97 10.69 -3.73
N THR A 84 1.50 11.61 -4.55
CA THR A 84 0.91 12.89 -4.10
C THR A 84 -0.45 12.70 -3.42
N GLY A 85 -1.18 11.65 -3.81
CA GLY A 85 -2.57 11.45 -3.41
C GLY A 85 -3.53 12.52 -3.95
N LYS A 86 -3.07 13.41 -4.83
CA LYS A 86 -3.83 14.49 -5.47
C LYS A 86 -4.49 14.00 -6.75
N PHE A 87 -3.72 13.41 -7.65
CA PHE A 87 -4.16 12.90 -8.94
C PHE A 87 -4.61 11.46 -8.79
N LYS A 88 -5.86 11.13 -9.16
CA LYS A 88 -6.45 9.80 -8.88
C LYS A 88 -7.27 9.23 -10.03
N THR A 89 -7.24 9.87 -11.16
CA THR A 89 -7.89 9.40 -12.39
C THR A 89 -6.85 9.13 -13.47
N HIS A 90 -7.19 8.26 -14.42
CA HIS A 90 -6.35 7.98 -15.58
C HIS A 90 -5.97 9.29 -16.31
N ASP A 91 -6.97 10.14 -16.57
CA ASP A 91 -6.79 11.38 -17.33
C ASP A 91 -5.89 12.42 -16.61
N GLU A 92 -5.85 12.39 -15.28
CA GLU A 92 -4.92 13.22 -14.50
C GLU A 92 -3.49 12.65 -14.54
N LEU A 93 -3.36 11.33 -14.42
CA LEU A 93 -2.07 10.65 -14.30
C LEU A 93 -1.34 10.53 -15.64
N ILE A 94 -2.05 10.32 -16.75
CA ILE A 94 -1.44 10.23 -18.07
C ILE A 94 -0.73 11.52 -18.47
N LYS A 95 -1.10 12.67 -17.88
CA LYS A 95 -0.44 13.96 -18.07
C LYS A 95 1.04 13.98 -17.68
N HIS A 96 1.52 12.99 -16.94
CA HIS A 96 2.96 12.80 -16.76
C HIS A 96 3.71 12.57 -18.07
N LYS A 97 2.99 12.17 -19.14
CA LYS A 97 3.56 11.97 -20.49
C LYS A 97 3.43 13.19 -21.41
N ASP A 98 2.61 14.21 -21.06
CA ASP A 98 2.22 15.27 -21.99
C ASP A 98 3.38 16.21 -22.40
N ASN A 99 4.23 16.58 -21.47
CA ASN A 99 5.27 17.60 -21.71
C ASN A 99 6.65 17.12 -21.27
N THR A 100 6.96 15.88 -21.58
CA THR A 100 8.14 15.19 -21.08
C THR A 100 8.88 14.49 -22.20
N TYR A 101 10.12 14.18 -21.95
CA TYR A 101 10.90 13.28 -22.78
C TYR A 101 10.67 11.81 -22.42
N LEU A 102 9.61 11.50 -21.65
CA LEU A 102 9.28 10.12 -21.32
C LEU A 102 9.01 9.30 -22.58
N ASP A 103 9.59 8.12 -22.61
CA ASP A 103 9.29 7.14 -23.64
C ASP A 103 7.82 6.69 -23.51
N ASP A 104 7.17 6.40 -24.64
CA ASP A 104 5.79 5.89 -24.65
C ASP A 104 5.61 4.61 -23.84
N SER A 105 6.67 3.82 -23.69
CA SER A 105 6.71 2.60 -22.87
C SER A 105 6.83 2.85 -21.35
N ALA A 106 6.99 4.11 -20.92
CA ALA A 106 7.02 4.44 -19.49
C ALA A 106 5.66 4.18 -18.83
N ILE A 107 5.68 3.59 -17.64
CA ILE A 107 4.47 3.22 -16.88
C ILE A 107 4.27 4.21 -15.75
N ILE A 108 3.03 4.66 -15.55
CA ILE A 108 2.65 5.51 -14.43
C ILE A 108 1.95 4.65 -13.36
N ILE A 109 2.49 4.66 -12.15
CA ILE A 109 1.92 3.92 -11.00
C ILE A 109 1.35 4.89 -9.98
N LEU A 110 0.04 4.84 -9.76
CA LEU A 110 -0.63 5.55 -8.68
C LEU A 110 -0.46 4.79 -7.35
N SER A 111 0.08 5.44 -6.32
CA SER A 111 0.19 4.87 -4.97
C SER A 111 -1.07 5.13 -4.12
N ALA A 112 -2.24 5.01 -4.70
CA ALA A 112 -3.54 5.17 -4.03
C ALA A 112 -4.63 4.44 -4.83
N PRO A 113 -5.81 4.16 -4.24
CA PRO A 113 -6.96 3.68 -5.01
C PRO A 113 -7.41 4.76 -6.00
N PRO A 114 -7.69 4.39 -7.27
CA PRO A 114 -8.18 5.33 -8.26
C PRO A 114 -9.64 5.73 -8.00
N GLN A 115 -10.04 6.88 -8.54
CA GLN A 115 -11.41 7.37 -8.49
C GLN A 115 -12.25 6.97 -9.71
N ASP A 116 -11.60 6.38 -10.70
CA ASP A 116 -12.19 5.86 -11.95
C ASP A 116 -11.94 4.36 -12.11
N GLU A 117 -11.99 3.86 -13.35
CA GLU A 117 -11.75 2.45 -13.68
C GLU A 117 -10.27 2.14 -14.01
N THR A 118 -9.32 3.01 -13.62
CA THR A 118 -7.88 2.71 -13.73
C THR A 118 -7.58 1.33 -13.13
N PRO A 119 -6.90 0.43 -13.86
CA PRO A 119 -6.60 -0.92 -13.38
C PRO A 119 -5.80 -0.92 -12.09
N MET A 120 -6.17 -1.80 -11.18
CA MET A 120 -5.58 -1.89 -9.85
C MET A 120 -4.91 -3.25 -9.66
N PHE A 121 -3.64 -3.25 -9.25
CA PHE A 121 -2.86 -4.47 -9.06
C PHE A 121 -2.29 -4.57 -7.64
N VAL A 122 -2.38 -5.77 -7.08
CA VAL A 122 -1.71 -6.18 -5.85
C VAL A 122 -0.75 -7.31 -6.19
N TYR A 123 0.54 -7.11 -5.91
CA TYR A 123 1.54 -8.15 -6.16
C TYR A 123 1.24 -9.42 -5.34
N GLY A 124 1.33 -10.58 -5.99
CA GLY A 124 0.98 -11.86 -5.40
C GLY A 124 -0.50 -12.24 -5.49
N VAL A 125 -1.36 -11.34 -6.02
CA VAL A 125 -2.80 -11.62 -6.17
C VAL A 125 -3.22 -11.58 -7.63
N ASN A 126 -3.21 -10.42 -8.25
CA ASN A 126 -3.65 -10.22 -9.64
C ASN A 126 -2.63 -9.51 -10.54
N HIS A 127 -1.39 -9.38 -10.10
CA HIS A 127 -0.34 -8.74 -10.89
C HIS A 127 -0.07 -9.43 -12.23
N VAL A 128 -0.36 -10.73 -12.32
CA VAL A 128 -0.23 -11.52 -13.55
C VAL A 128 -1.25 -11.13 -14.64
N ASP A 129 -2.31 -10.42 -14.27
CA ASP A 129 -3.33 -9.93 -15.18
C ASP A 129 -2.93 -8.60 -15.87
N TYR A 130 -1.74 -8.07 -15.55
CA TYR A 130 -1.21 -6.88 -16.19
C TYR A 130 -1.03 -7.12 -17.71
N ASN A 131 -1.61 -6.24 -18.50
CA ASN A 131 -1.61 -6.31 -19.95
C ASN A 131 -1.19 -4.97 -20.58
N TYR A 132 0.02 -4.53 -20.25
CA TYR A 132 0.69 -3.34 -20.83
C TYR A 132 -0.10 -2.02 -20.71
N GLN A 133 -0.84 -1.83 -19.61
CA GLN A 133 -1.49 -0.55 -19.35
C GLN A 133 -0.47 0.54 -19.00
N ASP A 134 -0.65 1.73 -19.57
CA ASP A 134 0.21 2.90 -19.33
C ASP A 134 0.07 3.46 -17.91
N VAL A 135 -1.13 3.41 -17.35
CA VAL A 135 -1.47 3.90 -16.03
C VAL A 135 -2.11 2.79 -15.23
N ILE A 136 -1.53 2.51 -14.06
CA ILE A 136 -2.05 1.51 -13.12
C ILE A 136 -2.07 2.07 -11.69
N SER A 137 -2.84 1.41 -10.82
CA SER A 137 -2.83 1.68 -9.38
C SER A 137 -2.24 0.51 -8.61
N ALA A 138 -1.41 0.80 -7.63
CA ALA A 138 -0.91 -0.17 -6.64
C ALA A 138 -1.87 -0.36 -5.45
N ALA A 139 -3.14 -0.02 -5.60
CA ALA A 139 -4.19 -0.09 -4.57
C ALA A 139 -3.89 0.80 -3.33
N SER A 140 -4.35 0.38 -2.16
CA SER A 140 -4.03 1.00 -0.87
C SER A 140 -3.30 0.01 0.04
N CYS A 141 -2.66 0.51 1.10
CA CYS A 141 -2.00 -0.33 2.11
C CYS A 141 -2.96 -1.37 2.73
N THR A 142 -4.20 -0.98 3.05
CA THR A 142 -5.22 -1.88 3.58
C THR A 142 -5.66 -2.92 2.55
N THR A 143 -5.84 -2.52 1.28
CA THR A 143 -6.17 -3.46 0.20
C THR A 143 -5.03 -4.45 -0.03
N THR A 144 -3.80 -3.96 -0.02
CA THR A 144 -2.59 -4.77 -0.18
C THR A 144 -2.43 -5.80 0.94
N CYS A 145 -2.80 -5.44 2.17
CA CYS A 145 -2.83 -6.36 3.30
C CYS A 145 -3.96 -7.40 3.15
N LEU A 146 -5.17 -6.95 2.87
CA LEU A 146 -6.36 -7.81 2.90
C LEU A 146 -6.43 -8.77 1.70
N ALA A 147 -6.01 -8.32 0.51
CA ALA A 147 -6.18 -9.07 -0.73
C ALA A 147 -5.53 -10.48 -0.71
N PRO A 148 -4.25 -10.67 -0.36
CA PRO A 148 -3.67 -12.01 -0.34
C PRO A 148 -4.32 -12.94 0.68
N ILE A 149 -4.78 -12.42 1.82
CA ILE A 149 -5.46 -13.21 2.85
C ILE A 149 -6.81 -13.73 2.33
N VAL A 150 -7.64 -12.84 1.78
CA VAL A 150 -8.97 -13.24 1.29
C VAL A 150 -8.90 -14.04 0.00
N ASP A 151 -7.86 -13.86 -0.82
CA ASP A 151 -7.61 -14.68 -2.00
C ASP A 151 -7.34 -16.13 -1.62
N VAL A 152 -6.42 -16.36 -0.66
CA VAL A 152 -6.10 -17.68 -0.12
C VAL A 152 -7.34 -18.32 0.52
N LEU A 153 -8.06 -17.60 1.36
CA LEU A 153 -9.28 -18.13 2.00
C LEU A 153 -10.36 -18.47 0.98
N ASN A 154 -10.55 -17.62 -0.03
CA ASN A 154 -11.58 -17.86 -1.04
C ASN A 154 -11.24 -19.04 -1.95
N LYS A 155 -9.99 -19.19 -2.36
CA LYS A 155 -9.52 -20.33 -3.20
C LYS A 155 -9.65 -21.66 -2.49
N ASN A 156 -9.39 -21.71 -1.18
CA ASN A 156 -9.37 -22.96 -0.43
C ASN A 156 -10.72 -23.29 0.24
N TYR A 157 -11.43 -22.28 0.74
CA TYR A 157 -12.59 -22.48 1.61
C TYR A 157 -13.86 -21.79 1.14
N THR A 158 -13.82 -20.97 0.10
CA THR A 158 -14.93 -20.18 -0.45
C THR A 158 -15.53 -19.21 0.57
N ILE A 159 -15.29 -17.92 0.38
CA ILE A 159 -15.89 -16.86 1.19
C ILE A 159 -17.33 -16.61 0.71
N ASN A 160 -18.30 -16.77 1.59
CA ASN A 160 -19.69 -16.40 1.35
C ASN A 160 -19.91 -14.90 1.52
N ASN A 161 -19.51 -14.36 2.66
CA ASN A 161 -19.54 -12.93 2.99
C ASN A 161 -18.55 -12.62 4.13
N GLY A 162 -18.35 -11.32 4.39
CA GLY A 162 -17.50 -10.91 5.51
C GLY A 162 -17.49 -9.41 5.76
N LEU A 163 -17.00 -9.07 6.96
CA LEU A 163 -16.79 -7.71 7.42
C LEU A 163 -15.34 -7.53 7.86
N ALA A 164 -14.74 -6.40 7.48
CA ALA A 164 -13.40 -6.05 7.93
C ALA A 164 -13.40 -4.72 8.67
N THR A 165 -12.68 -4.66 9.76
CA THR A 165 -12.38 -3.40 10.45
C THR A 165 -10.87 -3.18 10.42
N THR A 166 -10.41 -2.11 9.77
CA THR A 166 -9.00 -1.74 9.92
C THR A 166 -8.82 -0.78 11.11
N ILE A 167 -8.09 -1.22 12.11
CA ILE A 167 -7.55 -0.40 13.19
C ILE A 167 -6.27 0.22 12.64
N HIS A 168 -6.39 1.47 12.14
CA HIS A 168 -5.40 2.06 11.28
C HIS A 168 -4.58 3.14 12.00
N SER A 169 -3.28 3.09 11.84
CA SER A 169 -2.36 4.12 12.35
C SER A 169 -2.63 5.50 11.74
N ALA A 170 -1.99 6.51 12.30
CA ALA A 170 -2.00 7.89 11.82
C ALA A 170 -1.48 7.98 10.39
N THR A 171 -2.11 8.83 9.58
CA THR A 171 -1.60 9.22 8.26
C THR A 171 -1.66 10.74 8.13
N ALA A 172 -1.08 11.30 7.07
CA ALA A 172 -1.08 12.75 6.84
C ALA A 172 -2.49 13.39 6.75
N SER A 173 -3.55 12.58 6.66
CA SER A 173 -4.93 13.06 6.65
C SER A 173 -5.52 13.30 8.05
N GLN A 174 -4.87 12.87 9.13
CA GLN A 174 -5.27 13.11 10.50
C GLN A 174 -4.56 14.35 11.07
N TYR A 175 -5.28 15.10 11.91
CA TYR A 175 -4.79 16.34 12.52
C TYR A 175 -4.34 16.10 13.96
N THR A 176 -3.32 16.83 14.38
CA THR A 176 -2.84 16.85 15.78
C THR A 176 -3.67 17.77 16.68
N VAL A 177 -4.36 18.77 16.10
CA VAL A 177 -5.33 19.65 16.75
C VAL A 177 -6.62 19.66 15.98
N ASP A 178 -7.75 19.98 16.63
CA ASP A 178 -9.04 20.05 15.98
C ASP A 178 -9.03 21.03 14.81
N LYS A 179 -9.52 20.59 13.65
CA LYS A 179 -9.67 21.39 12.44
C LYS A 179 -11.07 21.20 11.87
N TYR A 180 -11.70 22.29 11.46
CA TYR A 180 -13.00 22.20 10.81
C TYR A 180 -12.91 21.40 9.50
N THR A 181 -13.70 20.33 9.42
CA THR A 181 -13.90 19.51 8.22
C THR A 181 -15.39 19.23 8.08
N PRO A 182 -16.06 19.81 7.06
CA PRO A 182 -17.52 19.67 6.93
C PRO A 182 -17.98 18.22 6.91
N GLY A 183 -18.91 17.86 7.82
CA GLY A 183 -19.55 16.54 7.87
C GLY A 183 -18.61 15.36 8.16
N LYS A 184 -17.35 15.59 8.60
CA LYS A 184 -16.37 14.53 8.82
C LYS A 184 -15.85 14.51 10.26
N ARG A 185 -15.80 13.32 10.86
CA ARG A 185 -15.16 13.08 12.18
C ARG A 185 -13.65 13.28 12.13
N THR A 186 -13.04 13.13 10.95
CA THR A 186 -11.58 13.22 10.72
C THR A 186 -10.98 14.59 10.99
N GLY A 187 -11.79 15.63 11.23
CA GLY A 187 -11.33 16.94 11.69
C GLY A 187 -10.97 17.01 13.18
N ARG A 188 -11.31 15.97 13.96
CA ARG A 188 -10.92 15.90 15.38
C ARG A 188 -9.47 15.46 15.52
N THR A 189 -8.81 15.95 16.56
CA THR A 189 -7.42 15.54 16.90
C THR A 189 -7.32 14.02 17.03
N LEU A 190 -6.27 13.44 16.46
CA LEU A 190 -6.00 12.02 16.61
C LEU A 190 -5.40 11.66 17.98
N LEU A 191 -4.68 12.60 18.63
CA LEU A 191 -3.88 12.30 19.81
C LEU A 191 -4.65 11.67 20.98
N ASN A 192 -5.94 12.03 21.13
CA ASN A 192 -6.78 11.58 22.24
C ASN A 192 -8.08 10.93 21.78
N ASN A 193 -8.16 10.49 20.52
CA ASN A 193 -9.40 9.98 19.95
C ASN A 193 -9.22 8.67 19.20
N ILE A 194 -10.26 7.84 19.27
CA ILE A 194 -10.52 6.74 18.34
C ILE A 194 -11.53 7.28 17.32
N ILE A 195 -11.15 7.31 16.04
CA ILE A 195 -11.94 8.01 15.01
C ILE A 195 -12.46 7.03 13.96
N PRO A 196 -13.76 6.65 13.99
CA PRO A 196 -14.36 5.88 12.90
C PRO A 196 -14.34 6.68 11.59
N SER A 197 -13.98 6.03 10.49
CA SER A 197 -13.83 6.61 9.16
C SER A 197 -14.27 5.60 8.11
N SER A 198 -14.67 6.05 6.94
CA SER A 198 -14.90 5.18 5.80
C SER A 198 -13.59 4.64 5.22
N THR A 199 -13.66 3.49 4.56
CA THR A 199 -12.58 2.93 3.75
C THR A 199 -13.14 2.35 2.46
N GLY A 200 -12.38 2.49 1.37
CA GLY A 200 -12.70 1.86 0.09
C GLY A 200 -12.12 0.45 -0.08
N ALA A 201 -11.49 -0.11 0.96
CA ALA A 201 -10.74 -1.37 0.85
C ALA A 201 -11.60 -2.54 0.36
N ALA A 202 -12.82 -2.71 0.89
CA ALA A 202 -13.72 -3.79 0.46
C ALA A 202 -14.14 -3.66 -1.03
N LYS A 203 -14.44 -2.43 -1.49
CA LYS A 203 -14.72 -2.18 -2.90
C LYS A 203 -13.50 -2.46 -3.77
N ALA A 204 -12.31 -2.09 -3.30
CA ALA A 204 -11.05 -2.36 -3.99
C ALA A 204 -10.77 -3.88 -4.09
N ILE A 205 -11.08 -4.66 -3.06
CA ILE A 205 -10.98 -6.14 -3.12
C ILE A 205 -11.83 -6.70 -4.25
N GLY A 206 -13.06 -6.22 -4.46
CA GLY A 206 -13.91 -6.65 -5.57
C GLY A 206 -13.35 -6.33 -6.97
N LYS A 207 -12.53 -5.27 -7.09
CA LYS A 207 -11.81 -4.95 -8.33
C LYS A 207 -10.57 -5.84 -8.53
N VAL A 208 -9.84 -6.16 -7.46
CA VAL A 208 -8.62 -6.99 -7.48
C VAL A 208 -8.97 -8.48 -7.59
N ILE A 209 -10.05 -8.91 -6.93
CA ILE A 209 -10.54 -10.30 -6.91
C ILE A 209 -12.03 -10.29 -7.28
N PRO A 210 -12.38 -10.36 -8.56
CA PRO A 210 -13.77 -10.24 -9.02
C PRO A 210 -14.75 -11.23 -8.36
N ALA A 211 -14.29 -12.42 -8.00
CA ALA A 211 -15.09 -13.43 -7.29
C ALA A 211 -15.57 -12.99 -5.89
N LEU A 212 -14.96 -11.95 -5.32
CA LEU A 212 -15.30 -11.36 -4.02
C LEU A 212 -16.09 -10.04 -4.14
N ASN A 213 -16.44 -9.62 -5.36
CA ASN A 213 -17.22 -8.40 -5.54
C ASN A 213 -18.57 -8.48 -4.82
N GLY A 214 -18.83 -7.48 -3.95
CA GLY A 214 -20.05 -7.42 -3.14
C GLY A 214 -20.11 -8.36 -1.93
N LYS A 215 -19.14 -9.26 -1.74
CA LYS A 215 -19.13 -10.20 -0.62
C LYS A 215 -18.54 -9.62 0.67
N LEU A 216 -17.70 -8.59 0.56
CA LEU A 216 -17.03 -7.96 1.70
C LEU A 216 -17.49 -6.52 1.88
N ASN A 217 -17.54 -6.07 3.15
CA ASN A 217 -17.66 -4.66 3.49
C ASN A 217 -16.65 -4.30 4.57
N ALA A 218 -16.32 -3.00 4.71
CA ALA A 218 -15.27 -2.58 5.62
C ALA A 218 -15.50 -1.18 6.22
N VAL A 219 -14.96 -1.00 7.43
CA VAL A 219 -14.85 0.28 8.12
C VAL A 219 -13.41 0.52 8.58
N SER A 220 -13.00 1.77 8.69
CA SER A 220 -11.70 2.14 9.27
C SER A 220 -11.91 2.80 10.64
N VAL A 221 -11.06 2.44 11.59
CA VAL A 221 -10.96 3.08 12.90
C VAL A 221 -9.54 3.65 13.03
N ARG A 222 -9.39 4.96 13.07
CA ARG A 222 -8.09 5.61 13.25
C ARG A 222 -7.73 5.67 14.73
N VAL A 223 -6.49 5.31 15.05
CA VAL A 223 -5.94 5.26 16.40
C VAL A 223 -4.65 6.07 16.49
N PRO A 224 -4.27 6.60 17.68
CA PRO A 224 -3.08 7.44 17.88
C PRO A 224 -1.79 6.60 17.92
N VAL A 225 -1.53 5.84 16.88
CA VAL A 225 -0.32 5.04 16.67
C VAL A 225 0.38 5.57 15.42
N SER A 226 1.69 5.73 15.47
CA SER A 226 2.46 6.38 14.40
C SER A 226 2.58 5.54 13.12
N ASN A 227 2.68 4.23 13.28
CA ASN A 227 2.73 3.25 12.18
C ASN A 227 2.26 1.88 12.69
N ILE A 228 2.12 0.92 11.82
CA ILE A 228 1.55 -0.41 11.98
C ILE A 228 0.04 -0.35 12.23
N SER A 229 -0.65 -1.00 11.34
CA SER A 229 -2.10 -1.13 11.34
C SER A 229 -2.51 -2.60 11.47
N LEU A 230 -3.76 -2.82 11.84
CA LEU A 230 -4.34 -4.15 12.03
C LEU A 230 -5.65 -4.24 11.26
N VAL A 231 -5.87 -5.32 10.53
CA VAL A 231 -7.20 -5.70 10.02
C VAL A 231 -7.79 -6.76 10.94
N ASP A 232 -8.96 -6.48 11.47
CA ASP A 232 -9.88 -7.45 12.09
C ASP A 232 -10.83 -7.91 10.98
N LEU A 233 -10.61 -9.12 10.49
CA LEU A 233 -11.40 -9.74 9.42
C LEU A 233 -12.32 -10.80 9.98
N CYS A 234 -13.64 -10.62 9.81
CA CYS A 234 -14.64 -11.64 10.09
C CYS A 234 -15.21 -12.15 8.76
N VAL A 235 -15.09 -13.45 8.48
CA VAL A 235 -15.58 -14.08 7.24
C VAL A 235 -16.40 -15.33 7.55
N ASN A 236 -17.42 -15.54 6.74
CA ASN A 236 -18.19 -16.77 6.69
C ASN A 236 -17.63 -17.63 5.55
N LEU A 237 -17.16 -18.84 5.91
CA LEU A 237 -16.58 -19.79 4.95
C LEU A 237 -17.58 -20.92 4.68
N ASP A 238 -17.68 -21.33 3.41
CA ASP A 238 -18.53 -22.44 2.99
C ASP A 238 -18.00 -23.77 3.50
N LYS A 239 -16.71 -24.05 3.24
CA LYS A 239 -15.99 -25.13 3.88
C LYS A 239 -15.62 -24.71 5.30
N GLN A 240 -15.72 -25.61 6.25
CA GLN A 240 -15.53 -25.33 7.66
C GLN A 240 -14.20 -25.88 8.21
N PRO A 241 -13.03 -25.33 7.81
CA PRO A 241 -11.74 -25.80 8.30
C PRO A 241 -11.61 -25.65 9.82
N GLY A 242 -10.67 -26.38 10.41
CA GLY A 242 -10.19 -26.11 11.75
C GLY A 242 -9.35 -24.82 11.80
N VAL A 243 -9.24 -24.20 12.97
CA VAL A 243 -8.38 -23.00 13.16
C VAL A 243 -6.94 -23.32 12.77
N GLU A 244 -6.40 -24.43 13.26
CA GLU A 244 -5.03 -24.82 12.96
C GLU A 244 -4.81 -25.18 11.48
N GLU A 245 -5.84 -25.69 10.81
CA GLU A 245 -5.78 -25.95 9.37
C GLU A 245 -5.58 -24.65 8.56
N ILE A 246 -6.26 -23.55 8.97
CA ILE A 246 -6.06 -22.23 8.37
C ILE A 246 -4.66 -21.72 8.65
N ASN A 247 -4.22 -21.73 9.92
CA ASN A 247 -2.91 -21.24 10.32
C ASN A 247 -1.78 -21.99 9.59
N GLU A 248 -1.87 -23.31 9.53
CA GLU A 248 -0.89 -24.15 8.83
C GLU A 248 -0.86 -23.94 7.32
N LEU A 249 -2.03 -23.67 6.71
CA LEU A 249 -2.09 -23.29 5.30
C LEU A 249 -1.30 -22.00 5.06
N PHE A 250 -1.48 -20.97 5.89
CA PHE A 250 -0.74 -19.72 5.73
C PHE A 250 0.76 -19.88 6.03
N ARG A 251 1.18 -20.67 7.02
CA ARG A 251 2.61 -20.98 7.25
C ARG A 251 3.24 -21.60 6.02
N LYS A 252 2.61 -22.62 5.42
CA LYS A 252 3.11 -23.27 4.20
C LYS A 252 3.20 -22.31 3.01
N LEU A 253 2.21 -21.46 2.84
CA LEU A 253 2.17 -20.51 1.74
C LEU A 253 3.19 -19.38 1.91
N SER A 254 3.43 -18.92 3.14
CA SER A 254 4.42 -17.86 3.44
C SER A 254 5.85 -18.29 3.14
N GLU A 255 6.14 -19.59 3.21
CA GLU A 255 7.46 -20.15 2.85
C GLU A 255 7.64 -20.38 1.33
N LYS A 256 6.57 -20.30 0.53
CA LYS A 256 6.54 -20.65 -0.90
C LYS A 256 5.99 -19.53 -1.78
N GLU A 257 4.76 -19.71 -2.24
CA GLU A 257 4.12 -18.85 -3.25
C GLU A 257 3.89 -17.41 -2.76
N TYR A 258 3.71 -17.25 -1.44
CA TYR A 258 3.51 -15.94 -0.80
C TYR A 258 4.73 -15.47 0.00
N TYR A 259 5.92 -16.01 -0.30
CA TYR A 259 7.16 -15.57 0.35
C TYR A 259 7.36 -14.06 0.20
N ASN A 260 7.62 -13.38 1.31
CA ASN A 260 7.67 -11.92 1.43
C ASN A 260 6.37 -11.17 1.06
N ILE A 261 5.25 -11.87 0.85
CA ILE A 261 3.94 -11.26 0.60
C ILE A 261 3.05 -11.45 1.82
N VAL A 262 2.95 -12.68 2.30
CA VAL A 262 2.26 -13.01 3.55
C VAL A 262 3.26 -13.62 4.51
N ASP A 263 3.20 -13.20 5.76
CA ASP A 263 3.95 -13.76 6.88
C ASP A 263 2.99 -14.28 7.95
N VAL A 264 3.46 -15.07 8.89
CA VAL A 264 2.69 -15.61 10.01
C VAL A 264 3.45 -15.37 11.30
N SER A 265 2.80 -14.79 12.29
CA SER A 265 3.34 -14.68 13.65
C SER A 265 2.69 -15.73 14.54
N ASP A 266 3.51 -16.55 15.18
CA ASP A 266 3.11 -17.50 16.22
C ASP A 266 3.34 -16.94 17.63
N ASP A 267 4.03 -15.81 17.75
CA ASP A 267 4.30 -15.12 18.99
C ASP A 267 3.18 -14.12 19.36
N LEU A 268 2.99 -13.89 20.65
CA LEU A 268 2.03 -12.90 21.18
C LEU A 268 2.63 -11.50 21.13
N LEU A 269 2.59 -10.90 19.93
CA LEU A 269 3.22 -9.62 19.63
C LEU A 269 2.22 -8.46 19.63
N VAL A 270 2.76 -7.23 19.60
CA VAL A 270 1.99 -5.98 19.48
C VAL A 270 2.48 -5.16 18.29
N SER A 271 1.76 -4.11 17.93
CA SER A 271 2.02 -3.33 16.71
C SER A 271 3.47 -2.89 16.53
N SER A 272 4.17 -2.47 17.60
CA SER A 272 5.56 -2.00 17.52
C SER A 272 6.56 -3.06 17.09
N ASP A 273 6.26 -4.34 17.33
CA ASP A 273 7.14 -5.46 16.99
C ASP A 273 7.18 -5.74 15.49
N PHE A 274 6.18 -5.28 14.76
CA PHE A 274 6.09 -5.43 13.30
C PHE A 274 6.67 -4.23 12.52
N LEU A 275 7.21 -3.23 13.22
CA LEU A 275 7.79 -2.07 12.55
C LEU A 275 8.96 -2.48 11.64
N GLY A 276 8.88 -2.08 10.39
CA GLY A 276 9.91 -2.42 9.40
C GLY A 276 9.68 -3.76 8.70
N ASN A 277 8.60 -4.49 8.98
CA ASN A 277 8.27 -5.71 8.26
C ASN A 277 7.86 -5.37 6.81
N SER A 278 8.47 -6.04 5.84
CA SER A 278 8.28 -5.80 4.41
C SER A 278 7.11 -6.57 3.79
N SER A 279 6.48 -7.49 4.52
CA SER A 279 5.35 -8.29 4.03
C SER A 279 4.10 -7.41 3.87
N ASN A 280 3.24 -7.78 2.93
CA ASN A 280 1.98 -7.10 2.72
C ASN A 280 1.01 -7.33 3.88
N ALA A 281 1.05 -8.54 4.45
CA ALA A 281 0.17 -9.01 5.51
C ALA A 281 0.90 -9.98 6.43
N ILE A 282 0.63 -9.91 7.73
CA ILE A 282 1.17 -10.84 8.73
C ILE A 282 -0.01 -11.39 9.53
N LEU A 283 -0.31 -12.67 9.34
CA LEU A 283 -1.37 -13.34 10.10
C LEU A 283 -0.94 -13.51 11.56
N ASP A 284 -1.75 -13.04 12.49
CA ASP A 284 -1.63 -13.31 13.92
C ASP A 284 -2.27 -14.68 14.21
N ALA A 285 -1.49 -15.75 14.12
CA ALA A 285 -2.00 -17.11 14.23
C ALA A 285 -2.64 -17.42 15.60
N PRO A 286 -2.07 -16.95 16.75
CA PRO A 286 -2.69 -17.14 18.06
C PRO A 286 -4.07 -16.50 18.21
N SER A 287 -4.36 -15.46 17.42
CA SER A 287 -5.63 -14.72 17.47
C SER A 287 -6.69 -15.24 16.50
N THR A 288 -6.39 -16.28 15.71
CA THR A 288 -7.37 -16.89 14.80
C THR A 288 -8.46 -17.59 15.59
N MET A 289 -9.72 -17.25 15.31
CA MET A 289 -10.87 -17.80 16.02
C MET A 289 -11.93 -18.36 15.07
N LYS A 290 -12.69 -19.33 15.56
CA LYS A 290 -13.82 -19.92 14.84
C LYS A 290 -15.04 -19.98 15.76
N GLN A 291 -16.21 -19.59 15.23
CA GLN A 291 -17.50 -19.80 15.85
C GLN A 291 -18.46 -20.31 14.76
N ASP A 292 -18.77 -21.57 14.78
CA ASP A 292 -19.49 -22.28 13.70
C ASP A 292 -18.81 -22.09 12.34
N ASN A 293 -19.46 -21.42 11.40
CA ASN A 293 -18.90 -21.08 10.09
C ASN A 293 -18.34 -19.65 9.97
N LEU A 294 -18.33 -18.92 11.09
CA LEU A 294 -17.74 -17.59 11.19
C LEU A 294 -16.31 -17.70 11.71
N TYR A 295 -15.40 -17.09 10.98
CA TYR A 295 -13.97 -17.05 11.30
C TYR A 295 -13.53 -15.62 11.53
N LYS A 296 -12.68 -15.42 12.52
CA LYS A 296 -12.03 -14.14 12.80
C LYS A 296 -10.53 -14.31 12.66
N LEU A 297 -9.92 -13.46 11.85
CA LEU A 297 -8.47 -13.37 11.66
C LEU A 297 -8.02 -11.96 11.98
N LEU A 298 -6.93 -11.83 12.73
CA LEU A 298 -6.22 -10.57 12.92
C LEU A 298 -5.00 -10.55 12.01
N ILE A 299 -4.82 -9.48 11.25
CA ILE A 299 -3.78 -9.36 10.24
C ILE A 299 -3.05 -8.04 10.43
N TRP A 300 -1.78 -8.10 10.84
CA TRP A 300 -0.90 -6.95 10.97
C TRP A 300 -0.34 -6.52 9.63
N TYR A 301 -0.02 -5.24 9.48
CA TYR A 301 0.71 -4.73 8.32
C TYR A 301 1.41 -3.42 8.63
N ASP A 302 2.66 -3.31 8.15
CA ASP A 302 3.32 -2.01 8.08
C ASP A 302 2.70 -1.22 6.92
N ASN A 303 1.78 -0.30 7.24
CA ASN A 303 1.02 0.45 6.24
C ASN A 303 1.87 1.44 5.45
N GLU A 304 3.13 1.64 5.80
CA GLU A 304 4.10 2.45 5.08
C GLU A 304 5.12 1.57 4.35
N LEU A 305 5.94 0.81 5.06
CA LEU A 305 7.04 0.04 4.48
C LEU A 305 6.56 -1.19 3.73
N GLY A 306 5.65 -1.99 4.30
CA GLY A 306 5.06 -3.16 3.61
C GLY A 306 4.38 -2.75 2.31
N TYR A 307 3.63 -1.63 2.33
CA TYR A 307 3.02 -1.08 1.13
C TYR A 307 4.04 -0.57 0.11
N ALA A 308 5.10 0.13 0.54
CA ALA A 308 6.16 0.54 -0.36
C ALA A 308 6.87 -0.66 -1.01
N HIS A 309 7.11 -1.74 -0.24
CA HIS A 309 7.64 -2.98 -0.79
C HIS A 309 6.72 -3.64 -1.82
N ASN A 310 5.40 -3.61 -1.63
CA ASN A 310 4.45 -4.08 -2.64
C ASN A 310 4.61 -3.32 -3.97
N ILE A 311 4.75 -1.99 -3.91
CA ILE A 311 5.00 -1.17 -5.10
C ILE A 311 6.33 -1.56 -5.76
N ILE A 312 7.40 -1.74 -5.00
CA ILE A 312 8.71 -2.18 -5.53
C ILE A 312 8.63 -3.57 -6.18
N ARG A 313 7.85 -4.48 -5.63
CA ARG A 313 7.60 -5.80 -6.25
C ARG A 313 6.85 -5.67 -7.57
N LEU A 314 5.84 -4.81 -7.65
CA LEU A 314 5.16 -4.49 -8.91
C LEU A 314 6.13 -3.89 -9.92
N VAL A 315 6.93 -2.90 -9.55
CA VAL A 315 7.95 -2.29 -10.42
C VAL A 315 8.88 -3.35 -11.01
N LYS A 316 9.37 -4.27 -10.19
CA LYS A 316 10.21 -5.37 -10.66
C LYS A 316 9.49 -6.27 -11.66
N TYR A 317 8.26 -6.65 -11.35
CA TYR A 317 7.46 -7.51 -12.24
C TYR A 317 7.18 -6.88 -13.60
N LEU A 318 6.93 -5.57 -13.62
CA LEU A 318 6.57 -4.84 -14.84
C LEU A 318 7.75 -4.62 -15.80
N LYS A 319 8.98 -4.65 -15.32
CA LYS A 319 10.18 -4.27 -16.09
C LYS A 319 11.31 -5.31 -16.06
N LEU A 320 11.17 -6.43 -15.38
CA LEU A 320 12.10 -7.56 -15.37
C LEU A 320 11.46 -8.82 -15.96
#